data_7ac0070621338366310b935276d5c024
#
_entry.id   7ac0070621338366310b935276d5c024
#
_cell.length_a   1.000
_cell.length_b   1.000
_cell.length_c   1.000
_cell.angle_alpha   90.00
_cell.angle_beta   90.00
_cell.angle_gamma   90.00
#
_symmetry.space_group_name_H-M   'P 1'
#
loop_
_entity.id
_entity.type
_entity.pdbx_description
1 polymer ?
#
loop_
_entity_poly.entity_id
_entity_poly.type
_entity_poly.pdbx_seq_one_letter_code
_entity_poly.pdbx_strand_id
1 'polypeptide(L)'
;MTDLRSQILMFTQQLEHLNYTQNELIKKVQQLPYLDQYALITHDKDVKKDGTSVSPHIHLVLCFKQRIRIWQIAKALEQKAQYFETMTKRGKNVETSRNNAFAYLIHNTTQAKEQGKYQYNPSDVIANFDYVQLINNLKKATFYTPKQILADFNEGNIDKLEALRRIKESNSPRIPQYTSSITKIEEINNRIKQQNWIQEHEKSKKPITIIWIYGSAGVGKTEFAKHVAIKYSTNKTYDFTGSTKDLFQTVGTASSLIIDEIRPKDIKFNDLLKITDPFNYRKFAPSRYHDKAIIADTIIFTSPYSPIQFFQKYKMDNQDSFKQLQRRLTITIDRQANYSIKP
;
A
#
# COMPACT_ATOMS: atom_id res chain seq x y z
N MET A 1 46.63 -15.41 6.66
CA MET A 1 45.58 -15.02 5.69
C MET A 1 44.24 -15.40 6.30
N THR A 2 43.34 -14.45 6.53
CA THR A 2 42.03 -14.72 7.06
C THR A 2 41.23 -15.63 6.10
N ASP A 3 40.74 -16.78 6.62
CA ASP A 3 39.92 -17.76 5.87
C ASP A 3 38.52 -17.20 5.56
N LEU A 4 38.50 -16.07 4.83
CA LEU A 4 37.24 -15.38 4.52
C LEU A 4 36.46 -16.16 3.47
N ARG A 5 35.22 -16.53 3.80
CA ARG A 5 34.31 -17.27 2.93
C ARG A 5 33.11 -16.44 2.60
N SER A 6 32.70 -16.46 1.33
CA SER A 6 31.51 -15.76 0.85
C SER A 6 30.74 -16.61 -0.15
N GLN A 7 29.44 -16.34 -0.26
CA GLN A 7 28.56 -16.92 -1.28
C GLN A 7 28.40 -15.99 -2.48
N ILE A 8 28.67 -14.70 -2.30
CA ILE A 8 28.58 -13.70 -3.35
C ILE A 8 29.84 -12.84 -3.29
N LEU A 9 30.57 -12.79 -4.40
CA LEU A 9 31.79 -12.01 -4.54
C LEU A 9 31.62 -10.97 -5.66
N MET A 10 32.20 -9.80 -5.47
CA MET A 10 32.47 -8.81 -6.49
C MET A 10 33.95 -8.81 -6.77
N PHE A 11 34.33 -9.04 -8.02
CA PHE A 11 35.68 -8.85 -8.51
C PHE A 11 35.77 -7.55 -9.29
N THR A 12 36.77 -6.73 -8.98
CA THR A 12 37.01 -5.45 -9.67
C THR A 12 38.47 -5.34 -10.06
N GLN A 13 38.73 -5.07 -11.34
CA GLN A 13 40.07 -4.88 -11.85
C GLN A 13 40.10 -3.95 -13.06
N GLN A 14 41.13 -3.10 -13.18
CA GLN A 14 41.38 -2.31 -14.38
C GLN A 14 41.75 -3.21 -15.56
N LEU A 15 41.30 -2.86 -16.77
CA LEU A 15 41.52 -3.67 -17.96
C LEU A 15 43.01 -3.84 -18.24
N GLU A 16 43.81 -2.79 -18.02
CA GLU A 16 45.27 -2.79 -18.24
C GLU A 16 46.06 -3.71 -17.28
N HIS A 17 45.40 -4.13 -16.18
CA HIS A 17 46.00 -5.03 -15.19
C HIS A 17 45.48 -6.46 -15.28
N LEU A 18 44.69 -6.77 -16.31
CA LEU A 18 44.29 -8.15 -16.62
C LEU A 18 45.32 -8.82 -17.51
N ASN A 19 45.76 -10.00 -17.10
CA ASN A 19 46.75 -10.78 -17.88
C ASN A 19 46.09 -11.58 -19.02
N TYR A 20 44.80 -11.37 -19.27
CA TYR A 20 44.01 -12.11 -20.25
C TYR A 20 42.81 -11.26 -20.72
N THR A 21 42.25 -11.65 -21.84
CA THR A 21 41.09 -10.97 -22.42
C THR A 21 39.80 -11.24 -21.60
N GLN A 22 38.79 -10.41 -21.80
CA GLN A 22 37.48 -10.62 -21.17
C GLN A 22 36.87 -11.98 -21.52
N ASN A 23 37.05 -12.46 -22.74
CA ASN A 23 36.54 -13.78 -23.16
C ASN A 23 37.28 -14.93 -22.43
N GLU A 24 38.56 -14.80 -22.20
CA GLU A 24 39.33 -15.76 -21.42
C GLU A 24 38.95 -15.74 -19.95
N LEU A 25 38.68 -14.55 -19.39
CA LEU A 25 38.13 -14.42 -18.04
C LEU A 25 36.78 -15.19 -17.91
N ILE A 26 35.88 -15.01 -18.87
CA ILE A 26 34.57 -15.70 -18.87
C ILE A 26 34.79 -17.22 -18.91
N LYS A 27 35.69 -17.73 -19.76
CA LYS A 27 35.98 -19.17 -19.80
C LYS A 27 36.49 -19.69 -18.47
N LYS A 28 37.41 -18.96 -17.80
CA LYS A 28 37.90 -19.31 -16.46
C LYS A 28 36.79 -19.28 -15.41
N VAL A 29 35.89 -18.28 -15.46
CA VAL A 29 34.75 -18.14 -14.56
C VAL A 29 33.83 -19.34 -14.71
N GLN A 30 33.50 -19.77 -15.92
CA GLN A 30 32.61 -20.90 -16.18
C GLN A 30 33.17 -22.24 -15.65
N GLN A 31 34.47 -22.34 -15.39
CA GLN A 31 35.08 -23.52 -14.82
C GLN A 31 35.16 -23.50 -13.28
N LEU A 32 34.71 -22.42 -12.64
CA LEU A 32 34.75 -22.31 -11.18
C LEU A 32 33.86 -23.35 -10.49
N PRO A 33 34.30 -24.00 -9.41
CA PRO A 33 33.52 -24.97 -8.68
C PRO A 33 32.36 -24.31 -7.97
N TYR A 34 31.21 -24.98 -7.96
CA TYR A 34 29.98 -24.52 -7.29
C TYR A 34 29.44 -23.16 -7.78
N LEU A 35 29.89 -22.67 -8.94
CA LEU A 35 29.30 -21.49 -9.56
C LEU A 35 27.84 -21.71 -9.86
N ASP A 36 27.02 -20.74 -9.51
CA ASP A 36 25.57 -20.69 -9.79
C ASP A 36 25.27 -19.66 -10.88
N GLN A 37 25.58 -18.41 -10.58
CA GLN A 37 25.35 -17.29 -11.50
C GLN A 37 26.59 -16.40 -11.56
N TYR A 38 26.84 -15.80 -12.73
CA TYR A 38 27.77 -14.70 -12.87
C TYR A 38 27.21 -13.62 -13.80
N ALA A 39 27.65 -12.39 -13.56
CA ALA A 39 27.39 -11.26 -14.45
C ALA A 39 28.60 -10.32 -14.45
N LEU A 40 28.97 -9.85 -15.63
CA LEU A 40 30.16 -9.05 -15.88
C LEU A 40 29.84 -7.85 -16.74
N ILE A 41 30.42 -6.70 -16.43
CA ILE A 41 30.36 -5.48 -17.23
C ILE A 41 31.68 -4.75 -17.19
N THR A 42 31.99 -4.01 -18.26
CA THR A 42 33.11 -3.05 -18.29
C THR A 42 32.54 -1.64 -18.02
N HIS A 43 33.10 -0.97 -17.02
CA HIS A 43 32.86 0.44 -16.74
C HIS A 43 33.93 1.28 -17.44
N ASP A 44 33.53 2.03 -18.45
CA ASP A 44 34.39 2.91 -19.27
C ASP A 44 33.94 4.39 -19.23
N LYS A 45 32.83 4.67 -18.53
CA LYS A 45 32.21 6.02 -18.44
C LYS A 45 32.15 6.57 -17.02
N ASP A 46 32.85 5.94 -16.09
CA ASP A 46 32.90 6.39 -14.71
C ASP A 46 33.77 7.64 -14.55
N VAL A 47 33.29 8.56 -13.71
CA VAL A 47 34.00 9.79 -13.37
C VAL A 47 34.19 9.90 -11.86
N LYS A 48 35.33 10.47 -11.43
CA LYS A 48 35.56 10.80 -10.03
C LYS A 48 34.75 12.05 -9.62
N LYS A 49 34.71 12.35 -8.33
CA LYS A 49 34.05 13.56 -7.81
C LYS A 49 34.61 14.87 -8.34
N ASP A 50 35.87 14.87 -8.76
CA ASP A 50 36.56 16.01 -9.36
C ASP A 50 36.37 16.14 -10.89
N GLY A 51 35.52 15.27 -11.49
CA GLY A 51 35.21 15.24 -12.91
C GLY A 51 36.24 14.50 -13.77
N THR A 52 37.32 13.96 -13.19
CA THR A 52 38.32 13.17 -13.96
C THR A 52 37.78 11.77 -14.27
N SER A 53 38.09 11.27 -15.49
CA SER A 53 37.70 9.92 -15.90
C SER A 53 38.40 8.84 -15.07
N VAL A 54 37.68 7.77 -14.76
CA VAL A 54 38.27 6.56 -14.17
C VAL A 54 38.75 5.65 -15.29
N SER A 55 39.92 5.02 -15.13
CA SER A 55 40.40 4.02 -16.11
C SER A 55 39.38 2.91 -16.30
N PRO A 56 39.16 2.43 -17.54
CA PRO A 56 38.22 1.34 -17.79
C PRO A 56 38.53 0.12 -16.94
N HIS A 57 37.49 -0.41 -16.28
CA HIS A 57 37.64 -1.52 -15.34
C HIS A 57 36.45 -2.47 -15.42
N ILE A 58 36.69 -3.72 -15.05
CA ILE A 58 35.69 -4.76 -15.02
C ILE A 58 35.09 -4.85 -13.63
N HIS A 59 33.75 -4.97 -13.58
CA HIS A 59 33.02 -5.49 -12.43
C HIS A 59 32.43 -6.85 -12.78
N LEU A 60 32.75 -7.86 -11.99
CA LEU A 60 32.25 -9.22 -12.13
C LEU A 60 31.64 -9.70 -10.82
N VAL A 61 30.36 -9.97 -10.84
CA VAL A 61 29.65 -10.61 -9.72
C VAL A 61 29.66 -12.11 -9.92
N LEU A 62 30.06 -12.83 -8.88
CA LEU A 62 30.09 -14.30 -8.80
C LEU A 62 29.18 -14.76 -7.67
N CYS A 63 28.19 -15.57 -7.98
CA CYS A 63 27.29 -16.21 -7.02
C CYS A 63 27.55 -17.71 -6.99
N PHE A 64 27.67 -18.27 -5.80
CA PHE A 64 27.97 -19.70 -5.60
C PHE A 64 26.82 -20.40 -4.86
N LYS A 65 26.63 -21.69 -5.13
CA LYS A 65 25.64 -22.55 -4.45
C LYS A 65 25.93 -22.70 -2.95
N GLN A 66 27.20 -22.49 -2.55
CA GLN A 66 27.67 -22.54 -1.16
C GLN A 66 28.74 -21.49 -0.88
N ARG A 67 29.13 -21.32 0.39
CA ARG A 67 30.20 -20.39 0.76
C ARG A 67 31.55 -20.94 0.32
N ILE A 68 32.31 -20.14 -0.45
CA ILE A 68 33.60 -20.46 -1.02
C ILE A 68 34.68 -19.59 -0.37
N ARG A 69 35.89 -20.11 -0.24
CA ARG A 69 37.08 -19.37 0.22
C ARG A 69 37.55 -18.42 -0.89
N ILE A 70 37.69 -17.12 -0.57
CA ILE A 70 38.03 -16.09 -1.55
C ILE A 70 39.37 -16.39 -2.22
N TRP A 71 40.36 -16.86 -1.47
CA TRP A 71 41.69 -17.18 -2.03
C TRP A 71 41.66 -18.29 -3.10
N GLN A 72 40.70 -19.25 -2.99
CA GLN A 72 40.57 -20.31 -4.00
C GLN A 72 40.06 -19.73 -5.33
N ILE A 73 39.11 -18.81 -5.30
CA ILE A 73 38.61 -18.14 -6.49
C ILE A 73 39.67 -17.22 -7.08
N ALA A 74 40.37 -16.45 -6.24
CA ALA A 74 41.46 -15.59 -6.67
C ALA A 74 42.56 -16.39 -7.38
N LYS A 75 42.98 -17.55 -6.82
CA LYS A 75 43.97 -18.45 -7.43
C LYS A 75 43.47 -19.02 -8.77
N ALA A 76 42.19 -19.47 -8.84
CA ALA A 76 41.60 -20.02 -10.06
C ALA A 76 41.52 -18.99 -11.19
N LEU A 77 41.31 -17.72 -10.85
CA LEU A 77 41.25 -16.62 -11.79
C LEU A 77 42.62 -15.91 -11.95
N GLU A 78 43.72 -16.46 -11.40
CA GLU A 78 45.07 -15.90 -11.48
C GLU A 78 45.12 -14.42 -11.06
N GLN A 79 44.34 -14.06 -10.04
CA GLN A 79 44.21 -12.71 -9.52
C GLN A 79 44.55 -12.66 -8.03
N LYS A 80 44.82 -11.47 -7.50
CA LYS A 80 45.06 -11.27 -6.06
C LYS A 80 43.72 -11.25 -5.29
N ALA A 81 43.70 -11.86 -4.11
CA ALA A 81 42.49 -11.94 -3.28
C ALA A 81 41.92 -10.57 -2.86
N GLN A 82 42.75 -9.52 -2.83
CA GLN A 82 42.36 -8.15 -2.49
C GLN A 82 41.41 -7.51 -3.51
N TYR A 83 41.33 -8.03 -4.74
CA TYR A 83 40.43 -7.54 -5.77
C TYR A 83 39.02 -8.16 -5.68
N PHE A 84 38.79 -9.03 -4.68
CA PHE A 84 37.51 -9.68 -4.43
C PHE A 84 36.91 -9.15 -3.15
N GLU A 85 35.74 -8.54 -3.26
CA GLU A 85 34.93 -8.06 -2.15
C GLU A 85 33.76 -8.99 -1.87
N THR A 86 33.45 -9.26 -0.58
CA THR A 86 32.25 -10.00 -0.21
C THR A 86 31.02 -9.09 -0.27
N MET A 87 30.01 -9.52 -1.02
CA MET A 87 28.74 -8.80 -1.14
C MET A 87 27.71 -9.26 -0.11
N THR A 88 27.97 -10.34 0.66
CA THR A 88 27.10 -10.80 1.74
C THR A 88 27.33 -9.95 2.99
N LYS A 89 26.31 -9.20 3.40
CA LYS A 89 26.34 -8.42 4.66
C LYS A 89 25.70 -9.22 5.80
N ARG A 90 26.29 -9.13 7.00
CA ARG A 90 25.78 -9.78 8.21
C ARG A 90 24.34 -9.34 8.48
N GLY A 91 23.42 -10.30 8.66
CA GLY A 91 21.99 -10.02 8.93
C GLY A 91 21.12 -9.72 7.71
N LYS A 92 21.68 -9.71 6.47
CA LYS A 92 20.87 -9.61 5.25
C LYS A 92 20.66 -10.98 4.61
N ASN A 93 19.49 -11.18 3.97
CA ASN A 93 19.21 -12.35 3.17
C ASN A 93 20.19 -12.41 1.99
N VAL A 94 20.65 -13.63 1.64
CA VAL A 94 21.57 -13.91 0.53
C VAL A 94 20.98 -13.41 -0.80
N GLU A 95 19.69 -13.65 -1.03
CA GLU A 95 18.99 -13.21 -2.25
C GLU A 95 18.97 -11.68 -2.38
N THR A 96 18.67 -10.96 -1.30
CA THR A 96 18.72 -9.49 -1.29
C THR A 96 20.14 -8.98 -1.59
N SER A 97 21.17 -9.63 -1.04
CA SER A 97 22.57 -9.28 -1.29
C SER A 97 22.97 -9.54 -2.74
N ARG A 98 22.50 -10.65 -3.33
CA ARG A 98 22.69 -11.01 -4.73
C ARG A 98 22.05 -9.98 -5.67
N ASN A 99 20.78 -9.66 -5.44
CA ASN A 99 20.06 -8.69 -6.25
C ASN A 99 20.67 -7.30 -6.20
N ASN A 100 21.14 -6.87 -5.02
CA ASN A 100 21.87 -5.60 -4.87
C ASN A 100 23.22 -5.62 -5.61
N ALA A 101 23.95 -6.74 -5.57
CA ALA A 101 25.21 -6.87 -6.30
C ALA A 101 24.99 -6.79 -7.82
N PHE A 102 23.97 -7.46 -8.35
CA PHE A 102 23.62 -7.35 -9.76
C PHE A 102 23.13 -5.94 -10.13
N ALA A 103 22.28 -5.31 -9.31
CA ALA A 103 21.84 -3.93 -9.57
C ALA A 103 23.00 -2.92 -9.55
N TYR A 104 24.05 -3.18 -8.76
CA TYR A 104 25.24 -2.34 -8.70
C TYR A 104 26.06 -2.37 -10.00
N LEU A 105 26.07 -3.47 -10.75
CA LEU A 105 26.80 -3.59 -12.02
C LEU A 105 26.44 -2.48 -13.02
N ILE A 106 25.20 -2.05 -13.03
CA ILE A 106 24.72 -0.95 -13.90
C ILE A 106 24.47 0.34 -13.12
N HIS A 107 25.01 0.45 -11.90
CA HIS A 107 24.79 1.54 -10.95
C HIS A 107 23.29 1.82 -10.62
N ASN A 108 22.41 0.82 -10.76
CA ASN A 108 20.97 0.94 -10.48
C ASN A 108 20.65 0.72 -8.99
N THR A 109 21.54 1.08 -8.08
CA THR A 109 21.29 1.13 -6.63
C THR A 109 20.99 2.55 -6.18
N THR A 110 20.21 2.73 -5.10
CA THR A 110 19.89 4.06 -4.54
C THR A 110 21.17 4.87 -4.30
N GLN A 111 22.16 4.27 -3.63
CA GLN A 111 23.42 4.94 -3.32
C GLN A 111 24.19 5.38 -4.57
N ALA A 112 24.23 4.55 -5.64
CA ALA A 112 24.92 4.91 -6.87
C ALA A 112 24.22 6.06 -7.61
N LYS A 113 22.88 6.10 -7.58
CA LYS A 113 22.07 7.19 -8.15
C LYS A 113 22.26 8.50 -7.39
N GLU A 114 22.23 8.46 -6.06
CA GLU A 114 22.49 9.62 -5.20
C GLU A 114 23.91 10.20 -5.41
N GLN A 115 24.87 9.34 -5.74
CA GLN A 115 26.24 9.74 -6.08
C GLN A 115 26.39 10.24 -7.52
N GLY A 116 25.32 10.26 -8.32
CA GLY A 116 25.35 10.72 -9.72
C GLY A 116 26.17 9.81 -10.65
N LYS A 117 26.35 8.53 -10.32
CA LYS A 117 27.10 7.60 -11.15
C LYS A 117 26.42 7.36 -12.48
N TYR A 118 27.22 7.19 -13.55
CA TYR A 118 26.73 6.83 -14.87
C TYR A 118 25.90 5.56 -14.82
N GLN A 119 24.69 5.57 -15.43
CA GLN A 119 23.81 4.40 -15.47
C GLN A 119 24.05 3.61 -16.75
N TYR A 120 24.63 2.42 -16.61
CA TYR A 120 24.92 1.54 -17.75
C TYR A 120 23.65 0.82 -18.24
N ASN A 121 23.64 0.43 -19.53
CA ASN A 121 22.52 -0.31 -20.08
C ASN A 121 22.56 -1.77 -19.59
N PRO A 122 21.45 -2.36 -19.12
CA PRO A 122 21.40 -3.78 -18.77
C PRO A 122 21.83 -4.74 -19.90
N SER A 123 21.68 -4.35 -21.17
CA SER A 123 22.13 -5.14 -22.33
C SER A 123 23.64 -5.23 -22.48
N ASP A 124 24.40 -4.35 -21.81
CA ASP A 124 25.87 -4.35 -21.87
C ASP A 124 26.48 -5.38 -20.90
N VAL A 125 25.65 -6.00 -20.07
CA VAL A 125 26.09 -7.01 -19.09
C VAL A 125 26.13 -8.39 -19.72
N ILE A 126 27.25 -9.07 -19.59
CA ILE A 126 27.43 -10.47 -19.98
C ILE A 126 27.14 -11.35 -18.77
N ALA A 127 26.17 -12.26 -18.88
CA ALA A 127 25.75 -13.13 -17.78
C ALA A 127 25.38 -14.53 -18.28
N ASN A 128 25.36 -15.54 -17.37
CA ASN A 128 24.89 -16.89 -17.68
C ASN A 128 23.37 -17.07 -17.43
N PHE A 129 22.64 -15.98 -17.26
CA PHE A 129 21.19 -15.95 -17.08
C PHE A 129 20.61 -14.69 -17.75
N ASP A 130 19.28 -14.58 -17.83
CA ASP A 130 18.62 -13.37 -18.37
C ASP A 130 18.72 -12.21 -17.37
N TYR A 131 19.83 -11.45 -17.49
CA TYR A 131 20.13 -10.30 -16.65
C TYR A 131 19.14 -9.14 -16.89
N VAL A 132 18.71 -8.93 -18.14
CA VAL A 132 17.77 -7.86 -18.50
C VAL A 132 16.42 -8.12 -17.83
N GLN A 133 15.93 -9.36 -17.88
CA GLN A 133 14.69 -9.76 -17.21
C GLN A 133 14.82 -9.61 -15.69
N LEU A 134 15.95 -10.01 -15.10
CA LEU A 134 16.20 -9.82 -13.67
C LEU A 134 16.07 -8.34 -13.29
N ILE A 135 16.77 -7.43 -14.00
CA ILE A 135 16.76 -6.00 -13.70
C ILE A 135 15.35 -5.40 -13.90
N ASN A 136 14.62 -5.83 -14.94
CA ASN A 136 13.25 -5.41 -15.16
C ASN A 136 12.31 -5.87 -14.03
N ASN A 137 12.50 -7.09 -13.53
CA ASN A 137 11.75 -7.59 -12.36
C ASN A 137 12.14 -6.83 -11.09
N LEU A 138 13.43 -6.50 -10.92
CA LEU A 138 13.90 -5.67 -9.83
C LEU A 138 13.38 -4.22 -9.92
N LYS A 139 13.20 -3.66 -11.12
CA LYS A 139 12.57 -2.35 -11.35
C LYS A 139 11.06 -2.38 -11.10
N LYS A 140 10.38 -3.47 -11.45
CA LYS A 140 8.94 -3.68 -11.19
C LYS A 140 8.66 -3.94 -9.72
N ALA A 141 9.52 -4.68 -9.03
CA ALA A 141 9.58 -4.70 -7.59
C ALA A 141 10.17 -3.36 -7.12
N THR A 142 9.38 -2.29 -7.20
CA THR A 142 9.73 -0.98 -6.67
C THR A 142 10.22 -1.21 -5.25
N PHE A 143 11.49 -0.93 -4.97
CA PHE A 143 12.17 -1.25 -3.71
C PHE A 143 11.65 -0.36 -2.58
N TYR A 144 10.37 -0.43 -2.31
CA TYR A 144 9.85 0.06 -1.06
C TYR A 144 10.24 -0.97 0.01
N THR A 145 11.19 -0.61 0.84
CA THR A 145 11.37 -1.38 2.08
C THR A 145 10.03 -1.38 2.82
N PRO A 146 9.68 -2.44 3.55
CA PRO A 146 8.46 -2.45 4.35
C PRO A 146 8.31 -1.19 5.23
N LYS A 147 9.42 -0.62 5.70
CA LYS A 147 9.44 0.63 6.47
C LYS A 147 8.97 1.83 5.63
N GLN A 148 9.41 1.94 4.38
CA GLN A 148 8.96 3.00 3.45
C GLN A 148 7.48 2.83 3.10
N ILE A 149 7.02 1.59 2.86
CA ILE A 149 5.59 1.31 2.61
C ILE A 149 4.73 1.78 3.79
N LEU A 150 5.16 1.49 5.03
CA LEU A 150 4.44 1.95 6.22
C LEU A 150 4.45 3.48 6.36
N ALA A 151 5.56 4.14 6.00
CA ALA A 151 5.67 5.60 6.00
C ALA A 151 4.74 6.22 4.94
N ASP A 152 4.81 5.73 3.69
CA ASP A 152 3.94 6.19 2.59
C ASP A 152 2.45 6.01 2.92
N PHE A 153 2.09 4.89 3.56
CA PHE A 153 0.73 4.65 4.00
C PHE A 153 0.31 5.60 5.14
N ASN A 154 1.18 5.83 6.11
CA ASN A 154 0.92 6.76 7.22
C ASN A 154 0.74 8.21 6.73
N GLU A 155 1.50 8.62 5.72
CA GLU A 155 1.42 9.95 5.08
C GLU A 155 0.24 10.09 4.11
N GLY A 156 -0.46 8.97 3.79
CA GLY A 156 -1.57 8.96 2.84
C GLY A 156 -1.17 8.98 1.37
N ASN A 157 0.11 8.76 1.06
CA ASN A 157 0.63 8.68 -0.32
C ASN A 157 0.15 7.43 -1.06
N ILE A 158 -0.20 6.39 -0.31
CA ILE A 158 -0.80 5.15 -0.81
C ILE A 158 -1.98 4.74 0.08
N ASP A 159 -2.96 4.06 -0.52
CA ASP A 159 -4.08 3.51 0.22
C ASP A 159 -3.73 2.16 0.90
N LYS A 160 -4.65 1.65 1.71
CA LYS A 160 -4.47 0.39 2.45
C LYS A 160 -4.26 -0.80 1.52
N LEU A 161 -5.01 -0.88 0.42
CA LEU A 161 -4.93 -2.01 -0.51
C LEU A 161 -3.58 -2.03 -1.20
N GLU A 162 -3.10 -0.87 -1.64
CA GLU A 162 -1.79 -0.72 -2.25
C GLU A 162 -0.66 -1.02 -1.24
N ALA A 163 -0.78 -0.57 0.01
CA ALA A 163 0.17 -0.90 1.06
C ALA A 163 0.25 -2.41 1.31
N LEU A 164 -0.89 -3.09 1.40
CA LEU A 164 -0.95 -4.55 1.57
C LEU A 164 -0.37 -5.30 0.36
N ARG A 165 -0.64 -4.82 -0.86
CA ARG A 165 -0.09 -5.37 -2.10
C ARG A 165 1.45 -5.29 -2.10
N ARG A 166 1.99 -4.10 -1.82
CA ARG A 166 3.45 -3.87 -1.76
C ARG A 166 4.13 -4.68 -0.66
N ILE A 167 3.51 -4.81 0.52
CA ILE A 167 4.02 -5.68 1.60
C ILE A 167 4.06 -7.14 1.14
N LYS A 168 3.02 -7.64 0.48
CA LYS A 168 3.00 -9.00 -0.07
C LYS A 168 4.12 -9.20 -1.10
N GLU A 169 4.30 -8.26 -2.02
CA GLU A 169 5.35 -8.29 -3.06
C GLU A 169 6.76 -8.17 -2.50
N SER A 170 6.93 -7.62 -1.30
CA SER A 170 8.25 -7.52 -0.65
C SER A 170 8.85 -8.88 -0.24
N ASN A 171 8.08 -9.97 -0.31
CA ASN A 171 8.47 -11.33 0.10
C ASN A 171 9.15 -11.39 1.48
N SER A 172 8.82 -10.46 2.36
CA SER A 172 9.39 -10.40 3.70
C SER A 172 8.86 -11.53 4.57
N PRO A 173 9.69 -12.24 5.34
CA PRO A 173 9.22 -13.23 6.31
C PRO A 173 8.37 -12.63 7.43
N ARG A 174 8.33 -11.29 7.53
CA ARG A 174 7.57 -10.55 8.55
C ARG A 174 6.27 -9.93 8.03
N ILE A 175 5.71 -10.44 6.92
CA ILE A 175 4.43 -9.97 6.36
C ILE A 175 3.33 -9.83 7.41
N PRO A 176 3.07 -10.82 8.31
CA PRO A 176 2.02 -10.68 9.33
C PRO A 176 2.22 -9.48 10.27
N GLN A 177 3.47 -9.18 10.65
CA GLN A 177 3.79 -8.03 11.50
C GLN A 177 3.51 -6.70 10.78
N TYR A 178 3.90 -6.59 9.51
CA TYR A 178 3.66 -5.38 8.72
C TYR A 178 2.18 -5.18 8.41
N THR A 179 1.44 -6.25 8.14
CA THR A 179 -0.02 -6.19 7.97
C THR A 179 -0.71 -5.69 9.25
N SER A 180 -0.29 -6.19 10.42
CA SER A 180 -0.77 -5.69 11.71
C SER A 180 -0.40 -4.22 11.94
N SER A 181 0.79 -3.78 11.51
CA SER A 181 1.21 -2.37 11.59
C SER A 181 0.34 -1.47 10.72
N ILE A 182 0.00 -1.89 9.49
CA ILE A 182 -0.92 -1.14 8.60
C ILE A 182 -2.27 -0.96 9.29
N THR A 183 -2.84 -2.00 9.88
CA THR A 183 -4.12 -1.92 10.61
C THR A 183 -4.04 -0.94 11.78
N LYS A 184 -2.97 -0.98 12.58
CA LYS A 184 -2.78 -0.05 13.70
C LYS A 184 -2.61 1.40 13.24
N ILE A 185 -1.86 1.64 12.18
CA ILE A 185 -1.71 2.98 11.57
C ILE A 185 -3.08 3.50 11.13
N GLU A 186 -3.86 2.68 10.43
CA GLU A 186 -5.23 3.04 10.01
C GLU A 186 -6.12 3.40 11.20
N GLU A 187 -6.09 2.60 12.28
CA GLU A 187 -6.87 2.89 13.49
C GLU A 187 -6.47 4.23 14.13
N ILE A 188 -5.18 4.52 14.21
CA ILE A 188 -4.67 5.80 14.75
C ILE A 188 -5.11 6.96 13.86
N ASN A 189 -4.93 6.85 12.55
CA ASN A 189 -5.31 7.89 11.59
C ASN A 189 -6.81 8.15 11.61
N ASN A 190 -7.63 7.10 11.72
CA ASN A 190 -9.09 7.22 11.85
C ASN A 190 -9.49 7.92 13.15
N ARG A 191 -8.82 7.66 14.26
CA ARG A 191 -9.07 8.37 15.55
C ARG A 191 -8.72 9.85 15.46
N ILE A 192 -7.58 10.18 14.85
CA ILE A 192 -7.16 11.58 14.64
C ILE A 192 -8.19 12.29 13.75
N LYS A 193 -8.59 11.66 12.65
CA LYS A 193 -9.61 12.19 11.73
C LYS A 193 -10.94 12.45 12.43
N GLN A 194 -11.36 11.51 13.27
CA GLN A 194 -12.58 11.64 14.10
C GLN A 194 -12.48 12.83 15.04
N GLN A 195 -11.40 12.98 15.77
CA GLN A 195 -11.24 14.08 16.73
C GLN A 195 -11.23 15.44 16.02
N ASN A 196 -10.52 15.55 14.92
CA ASN A 196 -10.47 16.78 14.11
C ASN A 196 -11.86 17.14 13.57
N TRP A 197 -12.60 16.17 13.03
CA TRP A 197 -13.95 16.37 12.52
C TRP A 197 -14.93 16.82 13.63
N ILE A 198 -14.86 16.20 14.82
CA ILE A 198 -15.67 16.60 15.97
C ILE A 198 -15.36 18.04 16.38
N GLN A 199 -14.08 18.38 16.54
CA GLN A 199 -13.66 19.74 16.95
C GLN A 199 -14.12 20.82 15.95
N GLU A 200 -13.97 20.53 14.65
CA GLU A 200 -14.42 21.41 13.58
C GLU A 200 -15.93 21.67 13.63
N HIS A 201 -16.73 20.59 13.77
CA HIS A 201 -18.19 20.68 13.83
C HIS A 201 -18.70 21.32 15.13
N GLU A 202 -18.08 21.01 16.28
CA GLU A 202 -18.41 21.67 17.56
C GLU A 202 -18.13 23.18 17.51
N LYS A 203 -17.07 23.60 16.81
CA LYS A 203 -16.71 25.01 16.62
C LYS A 203 -17.63 25.70 15.62
N SER A 204 -17.85 25.11 14.46
CA SER A 204 -18.62 25.72 13.36
C SER A 204 -20.12 25.66 13.56
N LYS A 205 -20.61 24.77 14.43
CA LYS A 205 -22.04 24.44 14.60
C LYS A 205 -22.74 24.05 13.31
N LYS A 206 -21.98 23.53 12.32
CA LYS A 206 -22.53 23.10 11.04
C LYS A 206 -23.40 21.85 11.22
N PRO A 207 -24.70 21.90 10.85
CA PRO A 207 -25.57 20.75 11.01
C PRO A 207 -25.20 19.63 10.03
N ILE A 208 -25.32 18.39 10.48
CA ILE A 208 -25.22 17.20 9.65
C ILE A 208 -26.47 17.09 8.80
N THR A 209 -26.33 16.87 7.50
CA THR A 209 -27.45 16.72 6.57
C THR A 209 -28.03 15.30 6.68
N ILE A 210 -29.31 15.17 7.00
CA ILE A 210 -30.00 13.89 7.12
C ILE A 210 -31.03 13.76 5.99
N ILE A 211 -30.85 12.78 5.11
CA ILE A 211 -31.70 12.54 3.95
C ILE A 211 -32.41 11.21 4.10
N TRP A 212 -33.74 11.23 3.91
CA TRP A 212 -34.57 10.02 3.93
C TRP A 212 -35.17 9.77 2.56
N ILE A 213 -34.79 8.68 1.90
CA ILE A 213 -35.28 8.26 0.58
C ILE A 213 -36.13 7.03 0.76
N TYR A 214 -37.41 7.11 0.33
CA TYR A 214 -38.33 5.98 0.48
C TYR A 214 -39.12 5.69 -0.80
N GLY A 215 -39.76 4.53 -0.85
CA GLY A 215 -40.56 4.07 -1.98
C GLY A 215 -40.58 2.55 -2.10
N SER A 216 -41.40 2.03 -3.01
CA SER A 216 -41.56 0.59 -3.22
C SER A 216 -40.23 -0.10 -3.66
N ALA A 217 -40.23 -1.42 -3.63
CA ALA A 217 -39.09 -2.19 -4.15
C ALA A 217 -38.89 -1.92 -5.65
N GLY A 218 -37.62 -1.86 -6.08
CA GLY A 218 -37.26 -1.72 -7.50
C GLY A 218 -37.27 -0.29 -8.07
N VAL A 219 -37.66 0.75 -7.30
CA VAL A 219 -37.72 2.15 -7.78
C VAL A 219 -36.35 2.86 -7.82
N GLY A 220 -35.25 2.15 -7.63
CA GLY A 220 -33.89 2.70 -7.73
C GLY A 220 -33.45 3.55 -6.54
N LYS A 221 -33.97 3.33 -5.33
CA LYS A 221 -33.58 4.08 -4.11
C LYS A 221 -32.10 4.05 -3.84
N THR A 222 -31.51 2.86 -3.85
CA THR A 222 -30.08 2.64 -3.56
C THR A 222 -29.17 3.35 -4.58
N GLU A 223 -29.47 3.24 -5.87
CA GLU A 223 -28.70 3.93 -6.91
C GLU A 223 -28.82 5.45 -6.80
N PHE A 224 -30.01 5.92 -6.54
CA PHE A 224 -30.24 7.35 -6.29
C PHE A 224 -29.47 7.83 -5.04
N ALA A 225 -29.49 7.06 -3.96
CA ALA A 225 -28.72 7.36 -2.74
C ALA A 225 -27.20 7.47 -3.01
N LYS A 226 -26.64 6.57 -3.82
CA LYS A 226 -25.23 6.63 -4.24
C LYS A 226 -24.91 7.93 -4.99
N HIS A 227 -25.75 8.33 -5.94
CA HIS A 227 -25.56 9.60 -6.66
C HIS A 227 -25.63 10.81 -5.73
N VAL A 228 -26.59 10.81 -4.79
CA VAL A 228 -26.69 11.86 -3.79
C VAL A 228 -25.46 11.88 -2.88
N ALA A 229 -25.01 10.72 -2.41
CA ALA A 229 -23.82 10.59 -1.56
C ALA A 229 -22.58 11.16 -2.23
N ILE A 230 -22.34 10.83 -3.50
CA ILE A 230 -21.22 11.35 -4.28
C ILE A 230 -21.31 12.89 -4.45
N LYS A 231 -22.52 13.41 -4.70
CA LYS A 231 -22.76 14.85 -4.86
C LYS A 231 -22.44 15.66 -3.58
N TYR A 232 -22.76 15.11 -2.42
CA TYR A 232 -22.52 15.76 -1.12
C TYR A 232 -21.16 15.41 -0.51
N SER A 233 -20.43 14.44 -1.06
CA SER A 233 -19.11 14.03 -0.57
C SER A 233 -18.01 14.96 -1.05
N THR A 234 -17.11 15.34 -0.16
CA THR A 234 -15.90 16.12 -0.48
C THR A 234 -14.93 15.34 -1.38
N ASN A 235 -14.85 14.02 -1.22
CA ASN A 235 -13.88 13.16 -1.91
C ASN A 235 -14.53 12.23 -2.95
N LYS A 236 -15.80 12.44 -3.30
CA LYS A 236 -16.58 11.56 -4.16
C LYS A 236 -16.62 10.10 -3.69
N THR A 237 -16.49 9.89 -2.38
CA THR A 237 -16.55 8.59 -1.72
C THR A 237 -17.69 8.57 -0.69
N TYR A 238 -18.18 7.39 -0.39
CA TYR A 238 -19.19 7.20 0.64
C TYR A 238 -18.99 5.86 1.36
N ASP A 239 -19.38 5.80 2.62
CA ASP A 239 -19.53 4.55 3.34
C ASP A 239 -20.92 3.97 3.07
N PHE A 240 -21.03 2.66 3.01
CA PHE A 240 -22.26 1.96 2.69
C PHE A 240 -22.50 0.83 3.68
N THR A 241 -23.69 0.81 4.28
CA THR A 241 -24.09 -0.27 5.19
C THR A 241 -24.95 -1.29 4.44
N GLY A 242 -24.51 -2.54 4.45
CA GLY A 242 -25.21 -3.60 3.70
C GLY A 242 -25.48 -4.88 4.49
N SER A 243 -25.09 -4.96 5.78
CA SER A 243 -25.26 -6.17 6.58
C SER A 243 -26.49 -6.06 7.49
N THR A 244 -27.37 -7.07 7.42
CA THR A 244 -28.55 -7.16 8.29
C THR A 244 -28.22 -7.59 9.73
N LYS A 245 -27.04 -8.17 9.97
CA LYS A 245 -26.62 -8.67 11.30
C LYS A 245 -25.79 -7.67 12.10
N ASP A 246 -25.06 -6.81 11.41
CA ASP A 246 -24.29 -5.71 12.00
C ASP A 246 -24.35 -4.53 11.02
N LEU A 247 -25.37 -3.70 11.19
CA LEU A 247 -25.69 -2.61 10.26
C LEU A 247 -24.52 -1.63 10.05
N PHE A 248 -23.66 -1.46 11.05
CA PHE A 248 -22.59 -0.45 11.03
C PHE A 248 -21.19 -1.01 10.91
N GLN A 249 -21.04 -2.32 10.66
CA GLN A 249 -19.74 -2.97 10.58
C GLN A 249 -18.81 -2.34 9.53
N THR A 250 -19.36 -1.88 8.42
CA THR A 250 -18.61 -1.33 7.26
C THR A 250 -18.44 0.19 7.31
N VAL A 251 -18.93 0.86 8.37
CA VAL A 251 -18.75 2.31 8.52
C VAL A 251 -17.29 2.65 8.71
N GLY A 252 -16.78 3.54 7.86
CA GLY A 252 -15.44 4.08 7.84
C GLY A 252 -15.40 5.58 8.21
N THR A 253 -14.69 6.36 7.40
CA THR A 253 -14.47 7.80 7.63
C THR A 253 -14.83 8.65 6.42
N ALA A 254 -15.73 8.17 5.56
CA ALA A 254 -16.23 8.95 4.43
C ALA A 254 -17.15 10.08 4.91
N SER A 255 -17.14 11.21 4.19
CA SER A 255 -18.00 12.37 4.52
C SER A 255 -19.48 12.14 4.21
N SER A 256 -19.83 11.07 3.51
CA SER A 256 -21.20 10.64 3.27
C SER A 256 -21.37 9.18 3.69
N LEU A 257 -22.49 8.88 4.39
CA LEU A 257 -22.86 7.53 4.83
C LEU A 257 -24.23 7.16 4.26
N ILE A 258 -24.32 6.02 3.60
CA ILE A 258 -25.60 5.43 3.16
C ILE A 258 -25.97 4.29 4.11
N ILE A 259 -27.14 4.39 4.73
CA ILE A 259 -27.76 3.32 5.52
C ILE A 259 -28.88 2.74 4.66
N ASP A 260 -28.57 1.64 3.96
CA ASP A 260 -29.41 1.11 2.91
C ASP A 260 -30.48 0.14 3.45
N GLU A 261 -31.67 0.21 2.85
CA GLU A 261 -32.83 -0.67 3.07
C GLU A 261 -33.22 -0.82 4.56
N ILE A 262 -33.08 0.27 5.34
CA ILE A 262 -33.37 0.22 6.79
C ILE A 262 -34.84 -0.09 7.08
N ARG A 263 -35.08 -0.94 8.07
CA ARG A 263 -36.41 -1.31 8.57
C ARG A 263 -36.51 -1.09 10.09
N PRO A 264 -37.68 -0.93 10.66
CA PRO A 264 -37.86 -0.68 12.10
C PRO A 264 -37.26 -1.74 13.01
N LYS A 265 -37.14 -2.99 12.53
CA LYS A 265 -36.49 -4.10 13.27
C LYS A 265 -34.97 -4.02 13.32
N ASP A 266 -34.36 -3.25 12.43
CA ASP A 266 -32.89 -3.21 12.25
C ASP A 266 -32.22 -2.21 13.20
N ILE A 267 -32.98 -1.24 13.74
CA ILE A 267 -32.49 -0.22 14.66
C ILE A 267 -33.58 0.14 15.69
N LYS A 268 -33.18 0.37 16.93
CA LYS A 268 -34.07 0.91 17.97
C LYS A 268 -34.37 2.38 17.69
N PHE A 269 -35.58 2.83 18.02
CA PHE A 269 -35.98 4.23 17.76
C PHE A 269 -35.08 5.25 18.45
N ASN A 270 -34.66 5.02 19.69
CA ASN A 270 -33.75 5.88 20.43
C ASN A 270 -32.39 5.99 19.74
N ASP A 271 -31.87 4.91 19.14
CA ASP A 271 -30.61 4.94 18.43
C ASP A 271 -30.76 5.64 17.08
N LEU A 272 -31.88 5.45 16.39
CA LEU A 272 -32.25 6.24 15.20
C LEU A 272 -32.26 7.74 15.50
N LEU A 273 -32.87 8.16 16.61
CA LEU A 273 -32.93 9.56 17.02
C LEU A 273 -31.51 10.12 17.31
N LYS A 274 -30.60 9.35 17.91
CA LYS A 274 -29.20 9.77 18.16
C LYS A 274 -28.46 9.92 16.84
N ILE A 275 -28.60 8.99 15.91
CA ILE A 275 -27.93 9.00 14.61
C ILE A 275 -28.45 10.14 13.72
N THR A 276 -29.74 10.40 13.75
CA THR A 276 -30.38 11.46 12.95
C THR A 276 -30.26 12.86 13.57
N ASP A 277 -29.73 13.01 14.77
CA ASP A 277 -29.55 14.33 15.38
C ASP A 277 -28.51 15.15 14.62
N PRO A 278 -28.85 16.27 13.96
CA PRO A 278 -27.95 17.03 13.13
C PRO A 278 -26.82 17.73 13.91
N PHE A 279 -26.97 17.91 15.23
CA PHE A 279 -26.00 18.58 16.10
C PHE A 279 -25.29 17.64 17.07
N ASN A 280 -25.58 16.35 17.04
CA ASN A 280 -24.81 15.37 17.77
C ASN A 280 -23.59 14.96 16.95
N TYR A 281 -22.43 15.54 17.21
CA TYR A 281 -21.18 15.24 16.51
C TYR A 281 -20.44 14.03 17.10
N ARG A 282 -20.88 13.53 18.26
CA ARG A 282 -20.31 12.34 18.94
C ARG A 282 -21.23 11.14 18.77
N LYS A 283 -21.57 10.83 17.51
CA LYS A 283 -22.41 9.69 17.18
C LYS A 283 -21.62 8.40 17.24
N PHE A 284 -22.19 7.43 17.93
CA PHE A 284 -21.72 6.06 17.89
C PHE A 284 -22.85 5.16 17.41
N ALA A 285 -22.53 4.29 16.49
CA ALA A 285 -23.43 3.26 16.01
C ALA A 285 -23.07 1.93 16.66
N PRO A 286 -24.04 1.21 17.23
CA PRO A 286 -23.78 -0.08 17.83
C PRO A 286 -23.25 -1.07 16.78
N SER A 287 -22.09 -1.66 17.04
CA SER A 287 -21.50 -2.70 16.23
C SER A 287 -21.05 -3.88 17.10
N ARG A 288 -20.99 -5.08 16.54
CA ARG A 288 -20.82 -6.35 17.25
C ARG A 288 -19.58 -6.41 18.15
N TYR A 289 -18.50 -5.75 17.75
CA TYR A 289 -17.20 -5.82 18.47
C TYR A 289 -16.84 -4.52 19.15
N HIS A 290 -17.11 -3.38 18.53
CA HIS A 290 -16.86 -2.05 19.06
C HIS A 290 -17.81 -1.05 18.40
N ASP A 291 -18.37 -0.15 19.18
CA ASP A 291 -19.17 0.94 18.65
C ASP A 291 -18.38 1.74 17.60
N LYS A 292 -18.99 1.93 16.44
CA LYS A 292 -18.39 2.67 15.34
C LYS A 292 -18.74 4.14 15.42
N ALA A 293 -17.74 5.01 15.41
CA ALA A 293 -17.96 6.44 15.31
C ALA A 293 -18.45 6.82 13.91
N ILE A 294 -19.48 7.64 13.82
CA ILE A 294 -20.00 8.17 12.56
C ILE A 294 -19.53 9.61 12.42
N ILE A 295 -18.67 9.88 11.44
CA ILE A 295 -18.11 11.20 11.14
C ILE A 295 -18.53 11.71 9.75
N ALA A 296 -19.77 11.46 9.37
CA ALA A 296 -20.30 11.86 8.07
C ALA A 296 -21.01 13.23 8.15
N ASP A 297 -20.73 14.11 7.19
CA ASP A 297 -21.45 15.39 7.00
C ASP A 297 -22.86 15.17 6.45
N THR A 298 -23.05 14.04 5.75
CA THR A 298 -24.35 13.66 5.17
C THR A 298 -24.65 12.19 5.49
N ILE A 299 -25.80 11.92 6.07
CA ILE A 299 -26.30 10.58 6.32
C ILE A 299 -27.58 10.37 5.51
N ILE A 300 -27.58 9.34 4.68
CA ILE A 300 -28.67 9.01 3.76
C ILE A 300 -29.28 7.68 4.17
N PHE A 301 -30.56 7.70 4.48
CA PHE A 301 -31.36 6.48 4.74
C PHE A 301 -32.10 6.10 3.49
N THR A 302 -32.10 4.83 3.11
CA THR A 302 -33.09 4.28 2.17
C THR A 302 -34.03 3.33 2.91
N SER A 303 -35.31 3.37 2.59
CA SER A 303 -36.33 2.54 3.25
C SER A 303 -37.51 2.25 2.31
N PRO A 304 -38.21 1.11 2.45
CA PRO A 304 -39.52 0.94 1.81
C PRO A 304 -40.60 1.81 2.44
N TYR A 305 -40.36 2.40 3.63
CA TYR A 305 -41.32 3.15 4.38
C TYR A 305 -41.04 4.65 4.40
N SER A 306 -42.06 5.49 4.27
CA SER A 306 -41.94 6.91 4.61
C SER A 306 -41.57 7.08 6.09
N PRO A 307 -41.00 8.22 6.51
CA PRO A 307 -40.64 8.44 7.92
C PRO A 307 -41.80 8.19 8.89
N ILE A 308 -43.03 8.61 8.53
CA ILE A 308 -44.20 8.40 9.38
C ILE A 308 -44.59 6.92 9.44
N GLN A 309 -44.58 6.20 8.31
CA GLN A 309 -44.86 4.77 8.27
C GLN A 309 -43.79 3.97 9.03
N PHE A 310 -42.55 4.39 8.97
CA PHE A 310 -41.45 3.79 9.70
C PHE A 310 -41.65 3.94 11.20
N PHE A 311 -42.00 5.14 11.67
CA PHE A 311 -42.31 5.43 13.06
C PHE A 311 -43.51 4.61 13.57
N GLN A 312 -44.62 4.53 12.81
CA GLN A 312 -45.85 3.79 13.19
C GLN A 312 -45.59 2.28 13.42
N LYS A 313 -44.50 1.73 12.91
CA LYS A 313 -44.18 0.31 13.09
C LYS A 313 -43.43 0.01 14.40
N TYR A 314 -43.03 1.03 15.15
CA TYR A 314 -42.48 0.82 16.50
C TYR A 314 -43.66 0.69 17.50
N LYS A 315 -43.44 -0.17 18.51
CA LYS A 315 -44.29 -0.15 19.73
C LYS A 315 -43.69 0.93 20.62
N MET A 316 -44.38 2.08 20.73
CA MET A 316 -43.89 3.28 21.37
C MET A 316 -44.30 3.40 22.82
N ASP A 317 -43.43 3.94 23.67
CA ASP A 317 -43.81 4.57 24.93
C ASP A 317 -44.51 5.89 24.65
N ASN A 318 -45.43 6.28 25.54
CA ASN A 318 -46.28 7.47 25.38
C ASN A 318 -45.52 8.81 25.25
N GLN A 319 -44.21 8.83 25.52
CA GLN A 319 -43.39 10.05 25.44
C GLN A 319 -42.73 10.25 24.06
N ASP A 320 -42.67 9.23 23.21
CA ASP A 320 -42.08 9.33 21.89
C ASP A 320 -43.07 9.87 20.88
N SER A 321 -42.64 10.77 20.02
CA SER A 321 -43.48 11.33 18.97
C SER A 321 -42.78 11.38 17.61
N PHE A 322 -43.54 11.23 16.53
CA PHE A 322 -43.02 11.38 15.18
C PHE A 322 -42.32 12.73 14.95
N LYS A 323 -42.80 13.79 15.62
CA LYS A 323 -42.17 15.12 15.55
C LYS A 323 -40.67 15.10 15.92
N GLN A 324 -40.26 14.20 16.81
CA GLN A 324 -38.84 14.05 17.18
C GLN A 324 -37.98 13.57 16.00
N LEU A 325 -38.45 12.62 15.20
CA LEU A 325 -37.76 12.20 13.98
C LEU A 325 -37.86 13.25 12.87
N GLN A 326 -39.09 13.77 12.64
CA GLN A 326 -39.38 14.71 11.56
C GLN A 326 -38.47 15.95 11.61
N ARG A 327 -38.27 16.57 12.77
CA ARG A 327 -37.43 17.77 12.93
C ARG A 327 -35.94 17.52 12.67
N ARG A 328 -35.50 16.26 12.65
CA ARG A 328 -34.11 15.87 12.39
C ARG A 328 -33.80 15.61 10.92
N LEU A 329 -34.84 15.35 10.13
CA LEU A 329 -34.69 15.09 8.71
C LEU A 329 -34.56 16.42 7.96
N THR A 330 -33.43 16.55 7.18
CA THR A 330 -33.21 17.73 6.36
C THR A 330 -33.98 17.64 5.05
N ILE A 331 -33.99 16.47 4.42
CA ILE A 331 -34.64 16.20 3.14
C ILE A 331 -35.35 14.84 3.20
N THR A 332 -36.58 14.81 2.71
CA THR A 332 -37.32 13.58 2.52
C THR A 332 -37.72 13.44 1.05
N ILE A 333 -37.39 12.31 0.44
CA ILE A 333 -37.58 12.07 -1.00
C ILE A 333 -38.45 10.83 -1.19
N ASP A 334 -39.57 11.01 -1.84
CA ASP A 334 -40.43 9.93 -2.28
C ASP A 334 -40.03 9.48 -3.68
N ARG A 335 -39.64 8.23 -3.81
CA ARG A 335 -39.27 7.59 -5.08
C ARG A 335 -40.40 6.67 -5.54
N GLN A 336 -41.56 7.26 -5.86
CA GLN A 336 -42.61 6.47 -6.45
C GLN A 336 -42.32 6.06 -7.91
N ALA A 337 -42.95 4.99 -8.37
CA ALA A 337 -42.64 4.21 -9.58
C ALA A 337 -42.72 4.93 -10.94
N ASN A 338 -42.95 6.25 -10.98
CA ASN A 338 -43.14 6.99 -12.25
C ASN A 338 -41.92 7.60 -12.89
N TYR A 339 -40.71 7.29 -12.39
CA TYR A 339 -39.46 7.60 -13.12
C TYR A 339 -38.81 6.31 -13.60
N SER A 340 -39.35 5.76 -14.71
CA SER A 340 -38.57 4.80 -15.51
C SER A 340 -37.36 5.54 -16.10
N ILE A 341 -36.19 5.38 -15.51
CA ILE A 341 -34.95 5.56 -16.26
C ILE A 341 -34.91 4.37 -17.22
N LYS A 342 -35.31 4.59 -18.47
CA LYS A 342 -34.98 3.65 -19.54
C LYS A 342 -33.46 3.64 -19.70
N PRO A 343 -32.85 2.46 -19.94
CA PRO A 343 -31.42 2.29 -20.08
C PRO A 343 -30.84 3.10 -21.23
#